data_1a19471ab7f923d0cbb25b9716213aad
#
_entry.id   1a19471ab7f923d0cbb25b9716213aad
#
_cell.length_a   1.000
_cell.length_b   1.000
_cell.length_c   1.000
_cell.angle_alpha   90.00
_cell.angle_beta   90.00
_cell.angle_gamma   90.00
#
_symmetry.space_group_name_H-M   'P 1'
#
loop_
_entity.id
_entity.type
_entity.pdbx_description
1 polymer ?
#
loop_
_entity_poly.entity_id
_entity_poly.type
_entity_poly.pdbx_seq_one_letter_code
_entity_poly.pdbx_strand_id
1 'polypeptide(L)'
;MGGRSRNAAEVVLVEGREISISNPGKVLFPTPGYTKLDLVRYYLAVAEGALRGAGGRPTVLVRYPDGIAGEFFYQKRAPASRPPWIEVVSLRFPSGRSAEEVVPRDAAALAWLANLACLELHPHPVRAEDLDHPDELRVDLDPVPGVAWPQLREVAHVVEATLRDFGLTGWPKTSGSRGVHVNVRIERRWSFDEVRRAALALAREVERRAPHIATSKWWKEERHGVFVDYNQNAKDRTVASAYSVRPTPDARVSAPVSWDELDRCDPGDFTLRTMPERFAAIGDRHAGIDEHPGSLDPILELSARQERDGLGDAPWPPHYQKQADEPRAWRHHGAACRSTRSSRSGAPGARRTRWPGSSAGRRAIPRRPPISSRRTCWWTRCADALPPGRASE
;
A
#
# COMPACT_ATOMS: atom_id res chain seq x y z
N MET A 1 -42.00 -20.91 6.75
CA MET A 1 -40.59 -20.71 7.09
C MET A 1 -40.23 -19.26 6.74
N GLY A 2 -40.13 -18.39 7.75
CA GLY A 2 -39.95 -16.96 7.56
C GLY A 2 -38.54 -16.65 7.04
N GLY A 3 -38.45 -16.04 5.87
CA GLY A 3 -37.21 -15.52 5.30
C GLY A 3 -36.61 -14.47 6.23
N ARG A 4 -35.50 -14.77 6.90
CA ARG A 4 -34.72 -13.76 7.59
C ARG A 4 -34.35 -12.67 6.57
N SER A 5 -34.79 -11.44 6.85
CA SER A 5 -34.40 -10.28 6.05
C SER A 5 -32.87 -10.26 5.87
N ARG A 6 -32.39 -10.20 4.63
CA ARG A 6 -30.95 -10.13 4.30
C ARG A 6 -30.23 -8.93 4.93
N ASN A 7 -30.93 -8.02 5.55
CA ASN A 7 -30.43 -6.78 6.17
C ASN A 7 -30.44 -6.77 7.70
N ALA A 8 -30.91 -7.83 8.37
CA ALA A 8 -30.85 -7.90 9.83
C ALA A 8 -29.38 -7.98 10.28
N ALA A 9 -29.02 -7.23 11.33
CA ALA A 9 -27.71 -7.32 11.94
C ALA A 9 -27.50 -8.72 12.52
N GLU A 10 -26.27 -9.25 12.45
CA GLU A 10 -25.85 -10.48 13.10
C GLU A 10 -24.92 -10.12 14.26
N VAL A 11 -25.15 -10.70 15.44
CA VAL A 11 -24.29 -10.48 16.59
C VAL A 11 -23.31 -11.65 16.69
N VAL A 12 -22.02 -11.31 16.76
CA VAL A 12 -20.93 -12.26 16.96
C VAL A 12 -20.30 -11.99 18.31
N LEU A 13 -20.22 -13.02 19.16
CA LEU A 13 -19.54 -12.91 20.46
C LEU A 13 -18.05 -13.20 20.27
N VAL A 14 -17.20 -12.23 20.61
CA VAL A 14 -15.73 -12.31 20.48
C VAL A 14 -15.09 -11.86 21.77
N GLU A 15 -14.35 -12.75 22.44
CA GLU A 15 -13.64 -12.44 23.70
C GLU A 15 -14.53 -11.73 24.74
N GLY A 16 -15.78 -12.20 24.89
CA GLY A 16 -16.77 -11.65 25.80
C GLY A 16 -17.45 -10.35 25.36
N ARG A 17 -17.16 -9.85 24.15
CA ARG A 17 -17.80 -8.65 23.56
C ARG A 17 -18.78 -9.04 22.46
N GLU A 18 -19.92 -8.41 22.46
CA GLU A 18 -20.93 -8.52 21.39
C GLU A 18 -20.60 -7.52 20.26
N ILE A 19 -20.29 -8.05 19.08
CA ILE A 19 -20.02 -7.24 17.89
C ILE A 19 -21.20 -7.35 16.94
N SER A 20 -21.95 -6.28 16.80
CA SER A 20 -23.08 -6.20 15.88
C SER A 20 -22.59 -5.96 14.45
N ILE A 21 -22.77 -6.96 13.58
CA ILE A 21 -22.37 -6.90 12.16
C ILE A 21 -23.55 -6.36 11.34
N SER A 22 -23.42 -5.15 10.87
CA SER A 22 -24.42 -4.52 10.01
C SER A 22 -24.37 -5.08 8.60
N ASN A 23 -25.51 -5.35 7.98
CA ASN A 23 -25.61 -5.87 6.61
C ASN A 23 -24.67 -7.08 6.38
N PRO A 24 -24.76 -8.16 7.17
CA PRO A 24 -23.83 -9.30 7.12
C PRO A 24 -23.80 -9.96 5.75
N GLY A 25 -24.92 -10.01 5.04
CA GLY A 25 -25.05 -10.56 3.70
C GLY A 25 -24.60 -9.63 2.57
N LYS A 26 -24.04 -8.44 2.85
CA LYS A 26 -23.52 -7.55 1.81
C LYS A 26 -22.34 -8.23 1.10
N VAL A 27 -22.46 -8.44 -0.21
CA VAL A 27 -21.42 -9.04 -1.04
C VAL A 27 -20.27 -8.04 -1.20
N LEU A 28 -19.07 -8.42 -0.80
CA LEU A 28 -17.83 -7.66 -0.96
C LEU A 28 -17.01 -8.13 -2.16
N PHE A 29 -17.06 -9.42 -2.48
CA PHE A 29 -16.37 -10.04 -3.61
C PHE A 29 -17.38 -10.72 -4.53
N PRO A 30 -17.80 -10.09 -5.63
CA PRO A 30 -18.89 -10.60 -6.47
C PRO A 30 -18.64 -11.98 -7.09
N THR A 31 -17.42 -12.23 -7.57
CA THR A 31 -17.08 -13.49 -8.27
C THR A 31 -17.22 -14.72 -7.38
N PRO A 32 -16.55 -14.79 -6.18
CA PRO A 32 -16.74 -15.91 -5.25
C PRO A 32 -17.98 -15.77 -4.37
N GLY A 33 -18.66 -14.61 -4.41
CA GLY A 33 -19.85 -14.34 -3.60
C GLY A 33 -19.57 -14.08 -2.11
N TYR A 34 -18.34 -13.76 -1.72
CA TYR A 34 -18.02 -13.52 -0.31
C TYR A 34 -18.67 -12.24 0.21
N THR A 35 -19.23 -12.39 1.40
CA THR A 35 -20.00 -11.36 2.10
C THR A 35 -19.15 -10.65 3.17
N LYS A 36 -19.72 -9.62 3.76
CA LYS A 36 -19.12 -8.96 4.91
C LYS A 36 -18.97 -9.92 6.10
N LEU A 37 -19.91 -10.80 6.32
CA LEU A 37 -19.83 -11.80 7.38
C LEU A 37 -18.68 -12.79 7.14
N ASP A 38 -18.44 -13.17 5.88
CA ASP A 38 -17.31 -14.04 5.53
C ASP A 38 -15.99 -13.34 5.84
N LEU A 39 -15.88 -12.04 5.58
CA LEU A 39 -14.70 -11.26 5.95
C LEU A 39 -14.49 -11.20 7.48
N VAL A 40 -15.57 -11.03 8.26
CA VAL A 40 -15.49 -11.05 9.73
C VAL A 40 -15.01 -12.42 10.21
N ARG A 41 -15.63 -13.50 9.73
CA ARG A 41 -15.25 -14.88 10.08
C ARG A 41 -13.82 -15.19 9.70
N TYR A 42 -13.38 -14.71 8.53
CA TYR A 42 -11.99 -14.84 8.10
C TYR A 42 -11.03 -14.22 9.11
N TYR A 43 -11.21 -12.93 9.45
CA TYR A 43 -10.30 -12.25 10.38
C TYR A 43 -10.32 -12.86 11.78
N LEU A 44 -11.45 -13.39 12.22
CA LEU A 44 -11.51 -14.15 13.47
C LEU A 44 -10.72 -15.46 13.41
N ALA A 45 -10.79 -16.17 12.29
CA ALA A 45 -10.09 -17.44 12.11
C ALA A 45 -8.55 -17.29 12.07
N VAL A 46 -8.05 -16.13 11.61
CA VAL A 46 -6.60 -15.84 11.51
C VAL A 46 -6.17 -14.74 12.48
N ALA A 47 -6.95 -14.49 13.54
CA ALA A 47 -6.79 -13.32 14.40
C ALA A 47 -5.40 -13.22 15.02
N GLU A 48 -4.85 -14.33 15.52
CA GLU A 48 -3.53 -14.37 16.14
C GLU A 48 -2.44 -13.87 15.16
N GLY A 49 -2.42 -14.41 13.93
CA GLY A 49 -1.45 -14.01 12.92
C GLY A 49 -1.66 -12.57 12.41
N ALA A 50 -2.93 -12.16 12.23
CA ALA A 50 -3.25 -10.79 11.82
C ALA A 50 -2.84 -9.75 12.88
N LEU A 51 -3.02 -10.07 14.16
CA LEU A 51 -2.60 -9.22 15.29
C LEU A 51 -1.08 -9.20 15.44
N ARG A 52 -0.36 -10.28 15.12
CA ARG A 52 1.11 -10.28 15.11
C ARG A 52 1.65 -9.22 14.15
N GLY A 53 1.02 -9.05 12.99
CA GLY A 53 1.39 -8.03 12.00
C GLY A 53 0.89 -6.62 12.31
N ALA A 54 -0.35 -6.48 12.78
CA ALA A 54 -1.03 -5.19 12.94
C ALA A 54 -1.31 -4.80 14.40
N GLY A 55 -1.26 -5.74 15.34
CA GLY A 55 -1.60 -5.51 16.73
C GLY A 55 -0.66 -4.52 17.42
N GLY A 56 -1.23 -3.60 18.20
CA GLY A 56 -0.46 -2.56 18.88
C GLY A 56 0.15 -1.50 17.98
N ARG A 57 -0.24 -1.47 16.70
CA ARG A 57 0.29 -0.51 15.72
C ARG A 57 -0.81 0.45 15.25
N PRO A 58 -0.51 1.75 15.12
CA PRO A 58 -1.40 2.66 14.41
C PRO A 58 -1.63 2.13 13.00
N THR A 59 -2.89 2.03 12.58
CA THR A 59 -3.24 1.30 11.35
C THR A 59 -4.16 2.14 10.46
N VAL A 60 -3.72 2.36 9.23
CA VAL A 60 -4.54 2.92 8.16
C VAL A 60 -5.46 1.81 7.63
N LEU A 61 -6.75 2.11 7.55
CA LEU A 61 -7.76 1.16 7.09
C LEU A 61 -8.02 1.37 5.60
N VAL A 62 -7.94 0.31 4.79
CA VAL A 62 -8.36 0.37 3.39
C VAL A 62 -9.75 -0.25 3.27
N ARG A 63 -10.74 0.61 3.07
CA ARG A 63 -12.16 0.24 3.14
C ARG A 63 -12.82 0.20 1.78
N TYR A 64 -13.65 -0.81 1.61
CA TYR A 64 -14.46 -1.07 0.42
C TYR A 64 -15.95 -1.16 0.80
N PRO A 65 -16.61 -0.04 1.17
CA PRO A 65 -17.98 -0.07 1.68
C PRO A 65 -18.96 -0.76 0.72
N ASP A 66 -18.73 -0.63 -0.58
CA ASP A 66 -19.59 -1.21 -1.64
C ASP A 66 -18.95 -2.43 -2.33
N GLY A 67 -17.99 -3.08 -1.65
CA GLY A 67 -17.23 -4.21 -2.19
C GLY A 67 -16.16 -3.77 -3.18
N ILE A 68 -15.41 -4.75 -3.72
CA ILE A 68 -14.26 -4.48 -4.60
C ILE A 68 -14.63 -3.88 -5.96
N ALA A 69 -15.89 -4.01 -6.37
CA ALA A 69 -16.41 -3.38 -7.58
C ALA A 69 -16.77 -1.88 -7.39
N GLY A 70 -16.84 -1.42 -6.13
CA GLY A 70 -17.13 -0.03 -5.77
C GLY A 70 -15.87 0.79 -5.52
N GLU A 71 -16.09 2.03 -5.09
CA GLU A 71 -15.00 2.90 -4.69
C GLU A 71 -14.41 2.49 -3.34
N PHE A 72 -13.10 2.68 -3.18
CA PHE A 72 -12.41 2.46 -1.92
C PHE A 72 -11.73 3.75 -1.44
N PHE A 73 -11.40 3.77 -0.15
CA PHE A 73 -10.65 4.88 0.42
C PHE A 73 -9.72 4.44 1.56
N TYR A 74 -8.64 5.18 1.70
CA TYR A 74 -7.74 5.07 2.85
C TYR A 74 -8.29 5.90 4.01
N GLN A 75 -8.66 5.24 5.09
CA GLN A 75 -9.12 5.91 6.30
C GLN A 75 -7.99 5.96 7.32
N LYS A 76 -7.36 7.11 7.45
CA LYS A 76 -6.35 7.39 8.47
C LYS A 76 -6.97 7.75 9.82
N ARG A 77 -8.10 8.50 9.81
CA ARG A 77 -8.76 8.93 11.05
C ARG A 77 -9.73 7.87 11.54
N ALA A 78 -9.60 7.50 12.82
CA ALA A 78 -10.57 6.62 13.47
C ALA A 78 -11.99 7.20 13.36
N PRO A 79 -13.03 6.38 13.09
CA PRO A 79 -14.41 6.86 13.07
C PRO A 79 -14.82 7.44 14.43
N ALA A 80 -15.53 8.57 14.43
CA ALA A 80 -16.07 9.15 15.66
C ALA A 80 -17.08 8.21 16.35
N SER A 81 -17.75 7.35 15.57
CA SER A 81 -18.72 6.34 16.06
C SER A 81 -18.07 5.05 16.58
N ARG A 82 -16.74 5.01 16.73
CA ARG A 82 -16.07 3.81 17.26
C ARG A 82 -16.52 3.50 18.66
N PRO A 83 -16.59 2.22 19.03
CA PRO A 83 -16.78 1.80 20.42
C PRO A 83 -15.67 2.35 21.32
N PRO A 84 -15.96 2.67 22.59
CA PRO A 84 -14.97 3.23 23.52
C PRO A 84 -13.77 2.32 23.82
N TRP A 85 -13.91 1.01 23.57
CA TRP A 85 -12.84 0.02 23.74
C TRP A 85 -11.90 -0.09 22.52
N ILE A 86 -12.19 0.60 21.42
CA ILE A 86 -11.25 0.73 20.30
C ILE A 86 -10.21 1.79 20.63
N GLU A 87 -8.99 1.33 20.83
CA GLU A 87 -7.84 2.19 21.08
C GLU A 87 -7.49 3.03 19.86
N VAL A 88 -7.05 4.25 20.12
CA VAL A 88 -6.52 5.17 19.10
C VAL A 88 -5.28 5.87 19.63
N VAL A 89 -4.39 6.24 18.71
CA VAL A 89 -3.21 7.06 19.01
C VAL A 89 -3.09 8.18 18.00
N SER A 90 -2.61 9.34 18.45
CA SER A 90 -2.40 10.51 17.58
C SER A 90 -1.03 10.46 16.93
N LEU A 91 -0.99 10.31 15.60
CA LEU A 91 0.24 10.42 14.82
C LEU A 91 0.40 11.82 14.24
N ARG A 92 1.63 12.31 14.27
CA ARG A 92 2.04 13.53 13.59
C ARG A 92 2.80 13.16 12.30
N PHE A 93 2.31 13.65 11.18
CA PHE A 93 2.91 13.39 9.86
C PHE A 93 3.96 14.44 9.50
N PRO A 94 4.90 14.14 8.57
CA PRO A 94 5.89 15.11 8.08
C PRO A 94 5.27 16.39 7.51
N SER A 95 4.02 16.31 7.02
CA SER A 95 3.24 17.46 6.56
C SER A 95 2.79 18.44 7.66
N GLY A 96 3.11 18.16 8.95
CA GLY A 96 2.64 18.90 10.12
C GLY A 96 1.20 18.60 10.55
N ARG A 97 0.46 17.77 9.79
CA ARG A 97 -0.88 17.32 10.16
C ARG A 97 -0.82 16.19 11.18
N SER A 98 -1.91 15.99 11.92
CA SER A 98 -2.07 14.84 12.81
C SER A 98 -3.37 14.11 12.51
N ALA A 99 -3.41 12.81 12.84
CA ALA A 99 -4.62 12.01 12.83
C ALA A 99 -4.61 11.03 14.01
N GLU A 100 -5.78 10.80 14.59
CA GLU A 100 -6.00 9.69 15.50
C GLU A 100 -6.23 8.43 14.66
N GLU A 101 -5.32 7.48 14.73
CA GLU A 101 -5.42 6.21 14.01
C GLU A 101 -5.78 5.07 14.95
N VAL A 102 -6.52 4.09 14.43
CA VAL A 102 -6.93 2.91 15.19
C VAL A 102 -5.72 2.03 15.51
N VAL A 103 -5.68 1.52 16.73
CA VAL A 103 -4.69 0.52 17.19
C VAL A 103 -5.43 -0.78 17.51
N PRO A 104 -5.45 -1.79 16.63
CA PRO A 104 -6.09 -3.07 16.95
C PRO A 104 -5.29 -3.78 18.03
N ARG A 105 -5.99 -4.29 19.08
CA ARG A 105 -5.34 -4.99 20.19
C ARG A 105 -5.80 -6.44 20.33
N ASP A 106 -6.98 -6.76 19.83
CA ASP A 106 -7.63 -8.04 20.03
C ASP A 106 -8.49 -8.47 18.84
N ALA A 107 -9.01 -9.69 18.89
CA ALA A 107 -9.85 -10.24 17.81
C ALA A 107 -11.18 -9.47 17.66
N ALA A 108 -11.70 -8.89 18.75
CA ALA A 108 -12.91 -8.06 18.69
C ALA A 108 -12.68 -6.79 17.86
N ALA A 109 -11.48 -6.18 17.98
CA ALA A 109 -11.09 -5.03 17.14
C ALA A 109 -11.03 -5.43 15.66
N LEU A 110 -10.46 -6.59 15.32
CA LEU A 110 -10.43 -7.08 13.95
C LEU A 110 -11.84 -7.31 13.38
N ALA A 111 -12.73 -7.94 14.17
CA ALA A 111 -14.13 -8.15 13.79
C ALA A 111 -14.85 -6.82 13.54
N TRP A 112 -14.63 -5.82 14.40
CA TRP A 112 -15.18 -4.48 14.22
C TRP A 112 -14.64 -3.79 12.95
N LEU A 113 -13.33 -3.90 12.68
CA LEU A 113 -12.72 -3.37 11.45
C LEU A 113 -13.30 -4.04 10.20
N ALA A 114 -13.45 -5.36 10.21
CA ALA A 114 -14.08 -6.10 9.12
C ALA A 114 -15.55 -5.68 8.90
N ASN A 115 -16.31 -5.39 9.99
CA ASN A 115 -17.67 -4.85 9.88
C ASN A 115 -17.70 -3.47 9.18
N LEU A 116 -16.63 -2.69 9.25
CA LEU A 116 -16.48 -1.46 8.46
C LEU A 116 -16.16 -1.71 6.98
N ALA A 117 -16.15 -2.96 6.51
CA ALA A 117 -15.66 -3.39 5.21
C ALA A 117 -14.18 -2.99 4.98
N CYS A 118 -13.36 -3.06 6.03
CA CYS A 118 -11.92 -2.91 5.94
C CYS A 118 -11.34 -4.23 5.43
N LEU A 119 -10.87 -4.26 4.19
CA LEU A 119 -10.23 -5.43 3.61
C LEU A 119 -8.76 -5.51 4.00
N GLU A 120 -8.05 -4.37 3.95
CA GLU A 120 -6.63 -4.31 4.17
C GLU A 120 -6.30 -3.51 5.43
N LEU A 121 -5.46 -4.08 6.28
CA LEU A 121 -4.88 -3.42 7.43
C LEU A 121 -3.48 -2.94 7.03
N HIS A 122 -3.25 -1.64 7.08
CA HIS A 122 -1.98 -1.03 6.72
C HIS A 122 -1.33 -0.38 7.96
N PRO A 123 -0.66 -1.16 8.83
CA PRO A 123 -0.02 -0.64 10.02
C PRO A 123 1.23 0.18 9.67
N HIS A 124 1.51 1.16 10.53
CA HIS A 124 2.82 1.81 10.57
C HIS A 124 3.89 0.87 11.14
N PRO A 125 5.17 1.03 10.81
CA PRO A 125 6.26 0.18 11.34
C PRO A 125 6.67 0.56 12.77
N VAL A 126 5.75 1.14 13.54
CA VAL A 126 5.93 1.57 14.93
C VAL A 126 4.85 1.01 15.82
N ARG A 127 5.10 0.95 17.12
CA ARG A 127 4.10 0.61 18.14
C ARG A 127 3.46 1.87 18.71
N ALA A 128 2.24 1.75 19.23
CA ALA A 128 1.51 2.90 19.81
C ALA A 128 2.23 3.53 21.01
N GLU A 129 3.08 2.76 21.68
CA GLU A 129 3.88 3.17 22.83
C GLU A 129 5.11 4.03 22.43
N ASP A 130 5.58 3.88 21.18
CA ASP A 130 6.72 4.60 20.63
C ASP A 130 6.51 4.85 19.13
N LEU A 131 6.14 6.09 18.79
CA LEU A 131 5.75 6.47 17.44
C LEU A 131 6.91 7.01 16.59
N ASP A 132 8.11 7.12 17.17
CA ASP A 132 9.27 7.73 16.51
C ASP A 132 10.35 6.71 16.15
N HIS A 133 10.35 5.53 16.80
CA HIS A 133 11.34 4.47 16.55
C HIS A 133 10.66 3.23 15.96
N PRO A 134 10.84 2.97 14.65
CA PRO A 134 10.37 1.73 14.02
C PRO A 134 10.95 0.48 14.67
N ASP A 135 10.11 -0.55 14.82
CA ASP A 135 10.52 -1.90 15.21
C ASP A 135 10.55 -2.86 14.03
N GLU A 136 10.37 -2.34 12.82
CA GLU A 136 10.28 -3.13 11.60
C GLU A 136 10.95 -2.43 10.42
N LEU A 137 11.93 -3.11 9.81
CA LEU A 137 12.44 -2.80 8.48
C LEU A 137 11.62 -3.59 7.46
N ARG A 138 11.16 -2.93 6.40
CA ARG A 138 10.33 -3.49 5.34
C ARG A 138 11.08 -3.54 4.03
N VAL A 139 11.18 -4.73 3.46
CA VAL A 139 11.67 -4.93 2.10
C VAL A 139 10.48 -5.27 1.21
N ASP A 140 10.10 -4.34 0.35
CA ASP A 140 8.98 -4.46 -0.58
C ASP A 140 9.53 -4.72 -1.98
N LEU A 141 9.20 -5.90 -2.54
CA LEU A 141 9.67 -6.37 -3.84
C LEU A 141 8.56 -6.21 -4.87
N ASP A 142 8.66 -5.16 -5.67
CA ASP A 142 7.71 -4.81 -6.71
C ASP A 142 8.21 -5.22 -8.10
N PRO A 143 7.67 -6.29 -8.72
CA PRO A 143 8.05 -6.67 -10.08
C PRO A 143 7.51 -5.67 -11.11
N VAL A 144 8.35 -5.23 -12.04
CA VAL A 144 7.87 -4.47 -13.21
C VAL A 144 7.00 -5.37 -14.12
N PRO A 145 6.14 -4.81 -14.98
CA PRO A 145 5.35 -5.61 -15.90
C PRO A 145 6.22 -6.57 -16.74
N GLY A 146 5.82 -7.84 -16.80
CA GLY A 146 6.53 -8.88 -17.53
C GLY A 146 7.51 -9.73 -16.70
N VAL A 147 7.78 -9.36 -15.45
CA VAL A 147 8.56 -10.19 -14.53
C VAL A 147 7.70 -11.34 -14.01
N ALA A 148 8.18 -12.56 -14.22
CA ALA A 148 7.50 -13.78 -13.78
C ALA A 148 7.77 -14.09 -12.30
N TRP A 149 6.88 -14.87 -11.67
CA TRP A 149 7.00 -15.26 -10.27
C TRP A 149 8.33 -15.94 -9.90
N PRO A 150 8.93 -16.84 -10.71
CA PRO A 150 10.26 -17.40 -10.42
C PRO A 150 11.38 -16.35 -10.33
N GLN A 151 11.34 -15.32 -11.17
CA GLN A 151 12.31 -14.23 -11.15
C GLN A 151 12.18 -13.37 -9.88
N LEU A 152 10.93 -13.13 -9.42
CA LEU A 152 10.69 -12.44 -8.16
C LEU A 152 11.22 -13.25 -6.97
N ARG A 153 11.04 -14.58 -6.97
CA ARG A 153 11.61 -15.48 -5.94
C ARG A 153 13.13 -15.43 -5.90
N GLU A 154 13.77 -15.39 -7.06
CA GLU A 154 15.23 -15.24 -7.15
C GLU A 154 15.70 -13.99 -6.41
N VAL A 155 15.06 -12.84 -6.65
CA VAL A 155 15.41 -11.60 -5.92
C VAL A 155 15.08 -11.71 -4.44
N ALA A 156 13.99 -12.37 -4.06
CA ALA A 156 13.66 -12.58 -2.66
C ALA A 156 14.74 -13.39 -1.92
N HIS A 157 15.31 -14.42 -2.54
CA HIS A 157 16.44 -15.18 -1.96
C HIS A 157 17.74 -14.36 -1.91
N VAL A 158 17.98 -13.47 -2.87
CA VAL A 158 19.10 -12.53 -2.77
C VAL A 158 18.91 -11.59 -1.56
N VAL A 159 17.67 -11.14 -1.31
CA VAL A 159 17.33 -10.36 -0.10
C VAL A 159 17.57 -11.20 1.16
N GLU A 160 17.09 -12.45 1.22
CA GLU A 160 17.33 -13.36 2.35
C GLU A 160 18.81 -13.51 2.67
N ALA A 161 19.61 -13.86 1.65
CA ALA A 161 21.06 -14.01 1.80
C ALA A 161 21.72 -12.71 2.26
N THR A 162 21.31 -11.58 1.69
CA THR A 162 21.85 -10.27 2.09
C THR A 162 21.50 -9.94 3.54
N LEU A 163 20.26 -10.11 3.97
CA LEU A 163 19.85 -9.89 5.37
C LEU A 163 20.65 -10.77 6.32
N ARG A 164 20.81 -12.06 6.01
CA ARG A 164 21.58 -13.01 6.82
C ARG A 164 23.05 -12.59 6.96
N ASP A 165 23.69 -12.10 5.91
CA ASP A 165 25.07 -11.61 5.94
C ASP A 165 25.25 -10.40 6.86
N PHE A 166 24.16 -9.65 7.11
CA PHE A 166 24.11 -8.53 8.07
C PHE A 166 23.52 -8.94 9.44
N GLY A 167 23.34 -10.23 9.70
CA GLY A 167 22.84 -10.73 10.99
C GLY A 167 21.36 -10.49 11.22
N LEU A 168 20.57 -10.27 10.14
CA LEU A 168 19.15 -10.04 10.20
C LEU A 168 18.33 -11.24 9.71
N THR A 169 17.18 -11.46 10.32
CA THR A 169 16.22 -12.49 9.92
C THR A 169 15.09 -11.90 9.11
N GLY A 170 14.94 -12.34 7.87
CA GLY A 170 13.85 -11.95 6.98
C GLY A 170 12.66 -12.90 7.09
N TRP A 171 11.46 -12.34 7.19
CA TRP A 171 10.18 -13.05 7.28
C TRP A 171 9.33 -12.76 6.05
N PRO A 172 9.35 -13.68 5.05
CA PRO A 172 8.68 -13.46 3.78
C PRO A 172 7.17 -13.64 3.88
N LYS A 173 6.45 -12.87 3.08
CA LYS A 173 5.02 -13.06 2.80
C LYS A 173 4.71 -12.67 1.36
N THR A 174 3.69 -13.29 0.77
CA THR A 174 3.14 -12.78 -0.49
C THR A 174 2.50 -11.41 -0.25
N SER A 175 2.54 -10.51 -1.23
CA SER A 175 1.81 -9.24 -1.12
C SER A 175 0.28 -9.45 -1.24
N GLY A 176 -0.15 -10.67 -1.64
CA GLY A 176 -1.53 -10.95 -2.06
C GLY A 176 -1.90 -10.28 -3.40
N SER A 177 -0.91 -9.73 -4.09
CA SER A 177 -1.00 -9.20 -5.45
C SER A 177 0.09 -9.84 -6.32
N ARG A 178 1.11 -9.09 -6.73
CA ARG A 178 2.18 -9.60 -7.61
C ARG A 178 3.55 -9.65 -6.93
N GLY A 179 3.71 -8.99 -5.79
CA GLY A 179 4.97 -8.81 -5.10
C GLY A 179 5.19 -9.77 -3.93
N VAL A 180 6.35 -9.64 -3.32
CA VAL A 180 6.74 -10.27 -2.05
C VAL A 180 7.18 -9.17 -1.10
N HIS A 181 6.76 -9.24 0.16
CA HIS A 181 7.30 -8.41 1.22
C HIS A 181 8.15 -9.28 2.15
N VAL A 182 9.27 -8.76 2.57
CA VAL A 182 10.09 -9.38 3.63
C VAL A 182 10.11 -8.44 4.81
N ASN A 183 9.50 -8.87 5.91
CA ASN A 183 9.48 -8.12 7.15
C ASN A 183 10.70 -8.50 7.98
N VAL A 184 11.35 -7.53 8.60
CA VAL A 184 12.51 -7.74 9.47
C VAL A 184 12.28 -7.03 10.78
N ARG A 185 12.27 -7.77 11.91
CA ARG A 185 12.19 -7.14 13.23
C ARG A 185 13.53 -6.54 13.60
N ILE A 186 13.49 -5.30 14.07
CA ILE A 186 14.66 -4.54 14.47
C ILE A 186 14.48 -3.97 15.88
N GLU A 187 15.59 -3.71 16.57
CA GLU A 187 15.58 -3.00 17.84
C GLU A 187 14.94 -1.61 17.68
N ARG A 188 14.12 -1.16 18.63
CA ARG A 188 13.45 0.15 18.61
C ARG A 188 14.38 1.25 19.10
N ARG A 189 15.35 1.67 18.32
CA ARG A 189 16.31 2.73 18.68
C ARG A 189 16.71 3.66 17.54
N TRP A 190 16.38 3.29 16.30
CA TRP A 190 16.67 4.13 15.13
C TRP A 190 15.45 4.93 14.69
N SER A 191 15.71 6.16 14.25
CA SER A 191 14.71 7.02 13.63
C SER A 191 14.25 6.47 12.27
N PHE A 192 13.11 6.97 11.77
CA PHE A 192 12.64 6.65 10.42
C PHE A 192 13.67 6.95 9.33
N ASP A 193 14.44 8.03 9.48
CA ASP A 193 15.45 8.43 8.50
C ASP A 193 16.60 7.42 8.47
N GLU A 194 17.02 6.91 9.63
CA GLU A 194 18.06 5.88 9.73
C GLU A 194 17.57 4.55 9.17
N VAL A 195 16.33 4.12 9.50
CA VAL A 195 15.74 2.90 8.94
C VAL A 195 15.60 2.99 7.42
N ARG A 196 15.19 4.16 6.89
CA ARG A 196 15.13 4.37 5.44
C ARG A 196 16.51 4.34 4.79
N ARG A 197 17.55 4.94 5.42
CA ARG A 197 18.93 4.86 4.92
C ARG A 197 19.44 3.42 4.90
N ALA A 198 19.16 2.64 5.94
CA ALA A 198 19.48 1.23 5.99
C ALA A 198 18.75 0.46 4.86
N ALA A 199 17.46 0.72 4.65
CA ALA A 199 16.69 0.12 3.57
C ALA A 199 17.26 0.46 2.18
N LEU A 200 17.68 1.71 1.94
CA LEU A 200 18.32 2.11 0.70
C LEU A 200 19.68 1.41 0.49
N ALA A 201 20.49 1.32 1.54
CA ALA A 201 21.77 0.62 1.47
C ALA A 201 21.59 -0.87 1.16
N LEU A 202 20.60 -1.50 1.78
CA LEU A 202 20.20 -2.89 1.50
C LEU A 202 19.73 -3.05 0.04
N ALA A 203 18.85 -2.15 -0.44
CA ALA A 203 18.33 -2.22 -1.80
C ALA A 203 19.46 -2.12 -2.85
N ARG A 204 20.43 -1.23 -2.63
CA ARG A 204 21.62 -1.11 -3.48
C ARG A 204 22.51 -2.34 -3.43
N GLU A 205 22.65 -2.96 -2.27
CA GLU A 205 23.44 -4.20 -2.13
C GLU A 205 22.75 -5.37 -2.83
N VAL A 206 21.42 -5.47 -2.77
CA VAL A 206 20.63 -6.46 -3.52
C VAL A 206 20.80 -6.23 -5.03
N GLU A 207 20.68 -4.99 -5.51
CA GLU A 207 20.94 -4.64 -6.92
C GLU A 207 22.36 -5.00 -7.35
N ARG A 208 23.37 -4.74 -6.51
CA ARG A 208 24.78 -5.10 -6.78
C ARG A 208 24.99 -6.62 -6.90
N ARG A 209 24.26 -7.42 -6.09
CA ARG A 209 24.35 -8.90 -6.11
C ARG A 209 23.59 -9.51 -7.30
N ALA A 210 22.50 -8.87 -7.75
CA ALA A 210 21.66 -9.36 -8.84
C ALA A 210 21.31 -8.24 -9.84
N PRO A 211 22.30 -7.60 -10.47
CA PRO A 211 22.08 -6.40 -11.30
C PRO A 211 21.28 -6.65 -12.56
N HIS A 212 21.16 -7.91 -12.98
CA HIS A 212 20.37 -8.28 -14.16
C HIS A 212 18.86 -8.34 -13.90
N ILE A 213 18.43 -8.39 -12.63
CA ILE A 213 17.04 -8.65 -12.26
C ILE A 213 16.51 -7.76 -11.13
N ALA A 214 17.36 -7.20 -10.28
CA ALA A 214 16.98 -6.32 -9.19
C ALA A 214 17.36 -4.86 -9.48
N THR A 215 16.57 -3.91 -9.00
CA THR A 215 16.84 -2.48 -9.12
C THR A 215 16.43 -1.70 -7.88
N SER A 216 17.26 -0.72 -7.49
CA SER A 216 16.96 0.29 -6.47
C SER A 216 16.54 1.65 -7.07
N LYS A 217 16.37 1.75 -8.39
CA LYS A 217 16.05 2.99 -9.10
C LYS A 217 14.65 3.47 -8.76
N TRP A 218 14.55 4.72 -8.28
CA TRP A 218 13.25 5.30 -7.90
C TRP A 218 12.33 5.57 -9.09
N TRP A 219 12.89 6.06 -10.20
CA TRP A 219 12.10 6.46 -11.36
C TRP A 219 11.64 5.23 -12.14
N LYS A 220 10.34 5.16 -12.46
CA LYS A 220 9.73 4.00 -13.12
C LYS A 220 10.37 3.69 -14.47
N GLU A 221 10.80 4.71 -15.17
CA GLU A 221 11.42 4.63 -16.49
C GLU A 221 12.81 3.98 -16.45
N GLU A 222 13.45 4.00 -15.29
CA GLU A 222 14.78 3.42 -15.07
C GLU A 222 14.71 2.00 -14.48
N ARG A 223 13.50 1.56 -14.08
CA ARG A 223 13.33 0.26 -13.43
C ARG A 223 13.35 -0.88 -14.43
N HIS A 224 14.03 -1.94 -14.04
CA HIS A 224 13.98 -3.25 -14.69
C HIS A 224 13.80 -4.32 -13.61
N GLY A 225 13.36 -5.52 -14.01
CA GLY A 225 13.24 -6.65 -13.08
C GLY A 225 12.34 -6.34 -11.87
N VAL A 226 12.90 -6.47 -10.69
CA VAL A 226 12.21 -6.29 -9.40
C VAL A 226 12.75 -5.05 -8.70
N PHE A 227 11.87 -4.11 -8.44
CA PHE A 227 12.20 -2.92 -7.66
C PHE A 227 12.17 -3.24 -6.16
N VAL A 228 13.28 -2.95 -5.48
CA VAL A 228 13.41 -3.05 -4.02
C VAL A 228 13.04 -1.69 -3.42
N ASP A 229 11.78 -1.54 -2.98
CA ASP A 229 11.25 -0.25 -2.53
C ASP A 229 11.68 0.08 -1.09
N TYR A 230 12.76 0.84 -0.97
CA TYR A 230 13.30 1.34 0.28
C TYR A 230 12.42 2.45 0.92
N ASN A 231 11.60 3.14 0.13
CA ASN A 231 10.77 4.24 0.61
C ASN A 231 9.54 3.78 1.42
N GLN A 232 9.25 2.48 1.46
CA GLN A 232 8.23 1.94 2.39
C GLN A 232 8.65 2.08 3.87
N ASN A 233 9.90 2.47 4.13
CA ASN A 233 10.43 2.74 5.47
C ASN A 233 10.40 4.23 5.85
N ALA A 234 9.95 5.10 4.96
CA ALA A 234 9.77 6.51 5.28
C ALA A 234 8.58 6.72 6.24
N LYS A 235 8.66 7.76 7.11
CA LYS A 235 7.55 8.09 8.03
C LYS A 235 6.26 8.32 7.24
N ASP A 236 5.11 7.87 7.72
CA ASP A 236 3.79 7.86 7.10
C ASP A 236 3.57 6.86 5.92
N ARG A 237 4.57 6.03 5.61
CA ARG A 237 4.38 4.92 4.68
C ARG A 237 3.85 3.69 5.40
N THR A 238 2.93 3.02 4.74
CA THR A 238 2.28 1.81 5.27
C THR A 238 2.10 0.80 4.16
N VAL A 239 2.21 -0.47 4.50
CA VAL A 239 2.00 -1.60 3.58
C VAL A 239 0.94 -2.53 4.13
N ALA A 240 0.30 -3.32 3.27
CA ALA A 240 -0.66 -4.33 3.69
C ALA A 240 0.01 -5.32 4.66
N SER A 241 -0.55 -5.45 5.86
CA SER A 241 -0.10 -6.38 6.87
C SER A 241 -0.26 -7.84 6.41
N ALA A 242 0.45 -8.75 7.07
CA ALA A 242 0.16 -10.17 7.00
C ALA A 242 -1.33 -10.43 7.25
N TYR A 243 -1.90 -11.39 6.55
CA TYR A 243 -3.31 -11.77 6.57
C TYR A 243 -4.30 -10.71 6.05
N SER A 244 -3.86 -9.55 5.57
CA SER A 244 -4.77 -8.60 4.89
C SER A 244 -5.36 -9.22 3.63
N VAL A 245 -6.69 -9.11 3.48
CA VAL A 245 -7.40 -9.55 2.27
C VAL A 245 -7.23 -8.48 1.20
N ARG A 246 -6.82 -8.89 -0.01
CA ARG A 246 -6.59 -7.96 -1.12
C ARG A 246 -7.82 -7.83 -2.01
N PRO A 247 -8.01 -6.67 -2.66
CA PRO A 247 -9.17 -6.43 -3.54
C PRO A 247 -9.03 -7.10 -4.92
N THR A 248 -8.55 -8.35 -4.93
CA THR A 248 -8.47 -9.17 -6.14
C THR A 248 -9.77 -9.94 -6.35
N PRO A 249 -10.15 -10.28 -7.59
CA PRO A 249 -11.41 -10.99 -7.86
C PRO A 249 -11.57 -12.31 -7.08
N ASP A 250 -10.46 -12.98 -6.79
CA ASP A 250 -10.35 -14.23 -6.03
C ASP A 250 -10.17 -14.05 -4.52
N ALA A 251 -10.19 -12.80 -4.03
CA ALA A 251 -10.01 -12.44 -2.63
C ALA A 251 -8.70 -12.97 -2.03
N ARG A 252 -7.58 -12.76 -2.71
CA ARG A 252 -6.26 -13.17 -2.24
C ARG A 252 -5.91 -12.53 -0.90
N VAL A 253 -4.97 -13.16 -0.23
CA VAL A 253 -4.49 -12.75 1.08
C VAL A 253 -2.98 -12.49 1.02
N SER A 254 -2.52 -11.48 1.75
CA SER A 254 -1.10 -11.28 2.01
C SER A 254 -0.62 -12.34 3.00
N ALA A 255 -0.17 -13.49 2.48
CA ALA A 255 0.06 -14.70 3.25
C ALA A 255 1.51 -14.81 3.74
N PRO A 256 1.76 -14.94 5.05
CA PRO A 256 3.03 -15.40 5.57
C PRO A 256 3.40 -16.78 5.05
N VAL A 257 4.64 -16.93 4.62
CA VAL A 257 5.20 -18.18 4.12
C VAL A 257 6.60 -18.37 4.69
N SER A 258 7.08 -19.62 4.79
CA SER A 258 8.51 -19.86 4.99
C SER A 258 9.27 -19.66 3.67
N TRP A 259 10.60 -19.56 3.73
CA TRP A 259 11.44 -19.48 2.54
C TRP A 259 11.26 -20.69 1.63
N ASP A 260 11.19 -21.92 2.20
CA ASP A 260 10.91 -23.14 1.43
C ASP A 260 9.51 -23.17 0.81
N GLU A 261 8.53 -22.56 1.48
CA GLU A 261 7.18 -22.45 0.90
C GLU A 261 7.13 -21.43 -0.23
N LEU A 262 7.91 -20.33 -0.14
CA LEU A 262 8.00 -19.33 -1.19
C LEU A 262 8.44 -19.94 -2.52
N ASP A 263 9.29 -20.97 -2.49
CA ASP A 263 9.76 -21.68 -3.69
C ASP A 263 8.68 -22.50 -4.39
N ARG A 264 7.65 -22.91 -3.66
CA ARG A 264 6.64 -23.87 -4.14
C ARG A 264 5.26 -23.30 -4.29
N CYS A 265 4.97 -22.14 -3.65
CA CYS A 265 3.63 -21.56 -3.65
C CYS A 265 3.33 -20.74 -4.90
N ASP A 266 2.06 -20.64 -5.21
CA ASP A 266 1.49 -19.59 -6.06
C ASP A 266 0.72 -18.60 -5.18
N PRO A 267 0.83 -17.28 -5.37
CA PRO A 267 0.04 -16.30 -4.62
C PRO A 267 -1.48 -16.53 -4.69
N GLY A 268 -1.96 -17.20 -5.73
CA GLY A 268 -3.36 -17.59 -5.89
C GLY A 268 -3.83 -18.69 -4.94
N ASP A 269 -2.92 -19.45 -4.33
CA ASP A 269 -3.25 -20.49 -3.35
C ASP A 269 -3.81 -19.89 -2.05
N PHE A 270 -3.48 -18.65 -1.76
CA PHE A 270 -3.80 -17.96 -0.52
C PHE A 270 -4.97 -17.00 -0.69
N THR A 271 -6.15 -17.48 -0.36
CA THR A 271 -7.40 -16.71 -0.48
C THR A 271 -8.13 -16.60 0.86
N LEU A 272 -9.14 -15.74 0.93
CA LEU A 272 -10.05 -15.63 2.06
C LEU A 272 -10.62 -17.01 2.48
N ARG A 273 -10.79 -17.93 1.54
CA ARG A 273 -11.31 -19.28 1.80
C ARG A 273 -10.24 -20.23 2.32
N THR A 274 -9.05 -20.25 1.69
CA THR A 274 -8.02 -21.28 1.96
C THR A 274 -7.16 -20.96 3.18
N MET A 275 -6.98 -19.66 3.52
CA MET A 275 -6.14 -19.25 4.64
C MET A 275 -6.62 -19.71 6.01
N PRO A 276 -7.92 -19.72 6.37
CA PRO A 276 -8.38 -20.26 7.65
C PRO A 276 -7.99 -21.72 7.88
N GLU A 277 -8.18 -22.56 6.86
CA GLU A 277 -7.80 -23.99 6.91
C GLU A 277 -6.29 -24.16 7.05
N ARG A 278 -5.52 -23.38 6.26
CA ARG A 278 -4.06 -23.38 6.34
C ARG A 278 -3.59 -22.93 7.75
N PHE A 279 -4.16 -21.85 8.28
CA PHE A 279 -3.81 -21.33 9.60
C PHE A 279 -4.10 -22.36 10.71
N ALA A 280 -5.24 -23.02 10.64
CA ALA A 280 -5.60 -24.08 11.60
C ALA A 280 -4.65 -25.31 11.50
N ALA A 281 -4.18 -25.63 10.29
CA ALA A 281 -3.33 -26.80 10.06
C ALA A 281 -1.86 -26.60 10.46
N ILE A 282 -1.30 -25.42 10.20
CA ILE A 282 0.16 -25.19 10.33
C ILE A 282 0.53 -23.95 11.15
N GLY A 283 -0.46 -23.20 11.67
CA GLY A 283 -0.26 -21.98 12.44
C GLY A 283 0.27 -20.80 11.62
N ASP A 284 0.74 -19.79 12.35
CA ASP A 284 1.33 -18.59 11.76
C ASP A 284 2.81 -18.80 11.39
N ARG A 285 3.14 -18.61 10.11
CA ARG A 285 4.55 -18.70 9.64
C ARG A 285 5.42 -17.55 10.13
N HIS A 286 4.83 -16.50 10.68
CA HIS A 286 5.53 -15.41 11.34
C HIS A 286 5.54 -15.52 12.88
N ALA A 287 5.20 -16.67 13.46
CA ALA A 287 5.05 -16.84 14.92
C ALA A 287 6.27 -16.36 15.72
N GLY A 288 7.48 -16.61 15.24
CA GLY A 288 8.74 -16.23 15.90
C GLY A 288 9.27 -14.83 15.55
N ILE A 289 8.52 -14.01 14.77
CA ILE A 289 9.07 -12.75 14.22
C ILE A 289 9.54 -11.75 15.31
N ASP A 290 8.89 -11.74 16.47
CA ASP A 290 9.17 -10.80 17.56
C ASP A 290 10.25 -11.32 18.55
N GLU A 291 10.75 -12.55 18.39
CA GLU A 291 11.66 -13.19 19.38
C GLU A 291 13.06 -12.59 19.37
N HIS A 292 13.58 -12.23 18.17
CA HIS A 292 14.97 -11.80 18.00
C HIS A 292 15.06 -10.56 17.11
N PRO A 293 14.76 -9.35 17.63
CA PRO A 293 14.97 -8.11 16.91
C PRO A 293 16.45 -7.91 16.58
N GLY A 294 16.75 -7.61 15.34
CA GLY A 294 18.13 -7.43 14.87
C GLY A 294 18.64 -6.00 14.95
N SER A 295 19.96 -5.83 14.89
CA SER A 295 20.62 -4.53 14.82
C SER A 295 20.75 -4.05 13.37
N LEU A 296 20.45 -2.77 13.13
CA LEU A 296 20.71 -2.12 11.83
C LEU A 296 22.13 -1.56 11.70
N ASP A 297 22.94 -1.59 12.75
CA ASP A 297 24.30 -1.00 12.71
C ASP A 297 25.15 -1.50 11.54
N PRO A 298 25.21 -2.82 11.22
CA PRO A 298 26.01 -3.30 10.11
C PRO A 298 25.55 -2.75 8.74
N ILE A 299 24.22 -2.56 8.54
CA ILE A 299 23.69 -1.98 7.30
C ILE A 299 23.89 -0.46 7.27
N LEU A 300 23.83 0.22 8.40
CA LEU A 300 24.15 1.65 8.50
C LEU A 300 25.63 1.92 8.23
N GLU A 301 26.53 1.02 8.64
CA GLU A 301 27.93 1.06 8.25
C GLU A 301 28.11 0.87 6.74
N LEU A 302 27.34 -0.04 6.12
CA LEU A 302 27.30 -0.17 4.66
C LEU A 302 26.82 1.13 4.02
N SER A 303 25.75 1.75 4.54
CA SER A 303 25.26 3.06 4.06
C SER A 303 26.36 4.12 4.09
N ALA A 304 27.10 4.21 5.21
CA ALA A 304 28.21 5.15 5.34
C ALA A 304 29.38 4.85 4.37
N ARG A 305 29.63 3.59 4.04
CA ARG A 305 30.60 3.23 2.98
C ARG A 305 30.11 3.68 1.60
N GLN A 306 28.86 3.37 1.26
CA GLN A 306 28.26 3.78 -0.01
C GLN A 306 28.29 5.31 -0.19
N GLU A 307 28.05 6.07 0.86
CA GLU A 307 28.14 7.53 0.83
C GLU A 307 29.57 8.02 0.56
N ARG A 308 30.58 7.44 1.23
CA ARG A 308 32.01 7.73 0.95
C ARG A 308 32.42 7.37 -0.48
N ASP A 309 31.80 6.33 -1.06
CA ASP A 309 32.02 5.92 -2.44
C ASP A 309 31.26 6.79 -3.45
N GLY A 310 30.61 7.86 -3.00
CA GLY A 310 29.91 8.85 -3.83
C GLY A 310 28.46 8.48 -4.19
N LEU A 311 27.90 7.45 -3.56
CA LEU A 311 26.48 7.13 -3.69
C LEU A 311 25.67 8.01 -2.73
N GLY A 312 25.23 9.18 -3.21
CA GLY A 312 24.37 10.11 -2.46
C GLY A 312 23.03 9.54 -2.06
N ASP A 313 22.17 10.32 -1.40
CA ASP A 313 20.81 9.90 -1.04
C ASP A 313 19.98 9.66 -2.31
N ALA A 314 18.88 8.93 -2.16
CA ALA A 314 17.94 8.64 -3.23
C ALA A 314 16.64 9.44 -3.03
N PRO A 315 15.84 9.66 -4.11
CA PRO A 315 14.64 10.48 -4.02
C PRO A 315 13.68 10.03 -2.92
N TRP A 316 13.20 11.01 -2.16
CA TRP A 316 12.17 10.83 -1.16
C TRP A 316 10.76 10.82 -1.77
N PRO A 317 9.77 10.28 -1.08
CA PRO A 317 8.38 10.34 -1.54
C PRO A 317 7.93 11.78 -1.83
N PRO A 318 7.04 12.04 -2.82
CA PRO A 318 6.75 13.38 -3.34
C PRO A 318 6.23 14.40 -2.32
N HIS A 319 5.65 13.93 -1.21
CA HIS A 319 5.10 14.80 -0.14
C HIS A 319 6.09 15.14 0.97
N TYR A 320 7.31 14.59 0.89
CA TYR A 320 8.39 14.96 1.80
C TYR A 320 9.06 16.26 1.35
N GLN A 321 9.58 17.00 2.32
CA GLN A 321 10.45 18.14 2.01
C GLN A 321 11.72 17.62 1.34
N LYS A 322 12.05 18.19 0.19
CA LYS A 322 13.24 17.77 -0.55
C LYS A 322 14.51 18.12 0.20
N GLN A 323 15.42 17.16 0.29
CA GLN A 323 16.74 17.37 0.84
C GLN A 323 17.59 18.18 -0.15
N ALA A 324 18.59 18.91 0.37
CA ALA A 324 19.41 19.81 -0.45
C ALA A 324 20.21 19.07 -1.54
N ASP A 325 20.60 17.83 -1.27
CA ASP A 325 21.38 16.94 -2.11
C ASP A 325 20.53 15.90 -2.85
N GLU A 326 19.20 15.93 -2.70
CA GLU A 326 18.30 15.00 -3.37
C GLU A 326 18.36 15.22 -4.90
N PRO A 327 18.56 14.14 -5.70
CA PRO A 327 18.55 14.25 -7.16
C PRO A 327 17.29 14.93 -7.68
N ARG A 328 17.44 15.92 -8.55
CA ARG A 328 16.29 16.63 -9.12
C ARG A 328 15.48 15.67 -9.97
N ALA A 329 14.16 15.66 -9.75
CA ALA A 329 13.23 14.94 -10.62
C ALA A 329 13.50 15.31 -12.09
N TRP A 330 13.69 14.30 -12.94
CA TRP A 330 13.73 14.51 -14.38
C TRP A 330 12.43 15.20 -14.80
N ARG A 331 12.54 16.46 -15.21
CA ARG A 331 11.41 17.11 -15.88
C ARG A 331 11.40 16.54 -17.30
N HIS A 332 10.40 15.74 -17.61
CA HIS A 332 10.04 15.52 -19.00
C HIS A 332 9.81 16.92 -19.62
N HIS A 333 10.72 17.38 -20.44
CA HIS A 333 10.44 18.46 -21.35
C HIS A 333 9.42 17.91 -22.34
N GLY A 334 8.13 18.03 -21.99
CA GLY A 334 7.08 17.96 -23.00
C GLY A 334 7.49 18.91 -24.11
N ALA A 335 7.63 18.36 -25.31
CA ALA A 335 7.90 19.13 -26.51
C ALA A 335 6.95 20.33 -26.53
N ALA A 336 7.47 21.52 -26.24
CA ALA A 336 6.74 22.75 -26.41
C ALA A 336 6.47 22.85 -27.88
N CYS A 337 5.25 22.64 -28.31
CA CYS A 337 4.75 23.00 -29.60
C CYS A 337 4.99 24.52 -29.72
N ARG A 338 6.12 24.91 -30.35
CA ARG A 338 6.39 26.27 -30.71
C ARG A 338 5.42 26.64 -31.83
N SER A 339 4.32 27.28 -31.48
CA SER A 339 3.60 28.09 -32.46
C SER A 339 4.51 29.26 -32.85
N THR A 340 5.11 29.16 -34.00
CA THR A 340 5.81 30.27 -34.65
C THR A 340 4.77 31.36 -35.00
N ARG A 341 4.60 32.33 -34.11
CA ARG A 341 4.01 33.61 -34.50
C ARG A 341 5.08 34.40 -35.23
N SER A 342 4.93 34.50 -36.54
CA SER A 342 5.70 35.41 -37.38
C SER A 342 5.40 36.85 -36.94
N SER A 343 6.42 37.54 -36.46
CA SER A 343 6.40 38.97 -36.26
C SER A 343 6.45 39.67 -37.64
N ARG A 344 5.37 40.33 -38.00
CA ARG A 344 5.42 41.40 -39.01
C ARG A 344 5.27 42.74 -38.30
N SER A 345 6.34 43.50 -38.38
CA SER A 345 6.42 44.93 -38.04
C SER A 345 5.71 45.77 -39.11
N GLY A 346 5.04 46.84 -38.70
CA GLY A 346 4.55 47.88 -39.60
C GLY A 346 3.43 48.70 -38.98
N ALA A 347 3.74 49.88 -38.51
CA ALA A 347 2.79 50.95 -38.13
C ALA A 347 2.50 51.86 -39.38
N PRO A 348 1.74 52.97 -39.26
CA PRO A 348 0.50 53.29 -38.53
C PRO A 348 -0.53 53.99 -39.48
N GLY A 349 -1.76 54.20 -39.01
CA GLY A 349 -2.52 55.34 -39.57
C GLY A 349 -4.00 55.14 -39.82
N ALA A 350 -4.81 55.97 -39.13
CA ALA A 350 -6.02 56.69 -39.58
C ALA A 350 -7.43 56.07 -39.38
N ARG A 351 -8.11 56.70 -38.39
CA ARG A 351 -9.46 57.33 -38.45
C ARG A 351 -10.72 56.48 -38.70
N ARG A 352 -11.55 56.51 -37.64
CA ARG A 352 -13.00 56.73 -37.53
C ARG A 352 -13.87 56.62 -38.80
N THR A 353 -14.92 55.84 -38.71
CA THR A 353 -16.33 56.33 -38.90
C THR A 353 -17.35 55.43 -38.24
N ARG A 354 -18.46 56.03 -37.87
CA ARG A 354 -19.54 55.61 -36.97
C ARG A 354 -20.78 55.23 -37.81
N TRP A 355 -21.62 54.33 -37.23
CA TRP A 355 -23.08 54.23 -37.33
C TRP A 355 -23.71 53.35 -38.45
N PRO A 356 -25.00 52.91 -38.25
CA PRO A 356 -25.72 52.29 -37.10
C PRO A 356 -26.57 51.05 -37.47
N GLY A 357 -27.00 50.32 -36.44
CA GLY A 357 -28.37 49.82 -36.24
C GLY A 357 -28.94 48.68 -37.06
N SER A 358 -29.32 47.61 -36.40
CA SER A 358 -30.76 47.19 -36.30
C SER A 358 -30.90 45.87 -35.52
N SER A 359 -32.02 45.83 -34.85
CA SER A 359 -32.60 44.88 -33.94
C SER A 359 -32.89 43.50 -34.53
N ALA A 360 -32.82 42.45 -33.75
CA ALA A 360 -33.87 41.52 -33.35
C ALA A 360 -33.39 40.07 -33.18
N GLY A 361 -33.88 39.38 -32.13
CA GLY A 361 -33.96 37.93 -32.14
C GLY A 361 -33.28 37.22 -30.96
N ARG A 362 -33.94 37.19 -29.80
CA ARG A 362 -33.61 36.32 -28.66
C ARG A 362 -33.80 34.85 -29.00
N ARG A 363 -32.81 34.02 -28.80
CA ARG A 363 -33.03 32.64 -28.34
C ARG A 363 -31.93 32.27 -27.33
N ALA A 364 -32.39 31.82 -26.18
CA ALA A 364 -31.57 31.38 -25.04
C ALA A 364 -30.93 30.04 -25.35
N ILE A 365 -29.62 29.92 -25.05
CA ILE A 365 -28.88 28.66 -24.99
C ILE A 365 -28.53 28.43 -23.52
N PRO A 366 -28.77 27.24 -22.94
CA PRO A 366 -28.54 26.99 -21.52
C PRO A 366 -27.05 26.94 -21.17
N ARG A 367 -26.69 27.61 -20.08
CA ARG A 367 -25.38 27.65 -19.50
C ARG A 367 -25.02 26.26 -18.89
N ARG A 368 -23.87 25.68 -19.28
CA ARG A 368 -23.23 24.59 -18.57
C ARG A 368 -22.63 25.11 -17.28
N PRO A 369 -22.65 24.34 -16.18
CA PRO A 369 -22.01 24.73 -14.94
C PRO A 369 -20.48 24.58 -15.04
N PRO A 370 -19.69 25.29 -14.22
CA PRO A 370 -18.24 25.28 -14.26
C PRO A 370 -17.69 23.97 -13.70
N ILE A 371 -16.75 23.36 -14.40
CA ILE A 371 -15.98 22.19 -13.98
C ILE A 371 -15.02 22.65 -12.87
N SER A 372 -15.28 22.21 -11.65
CA SER A 372 -14.34 22.37 -10.55
C SER A 372 -13.15 21.42 -10.74
N SER A 373 -11.96 21.98 -10.93
CA SER A 373 -10.70 21.24 -10.96
C SER A 373 -10.38 20.69 -9.59
N ARG A 374 -10.74 19.46 -9.30
CA ARG A 374 -10.16 18.69 -8.19
C ARG A 374 -8.95 17.94 -8.72
N ARG A 375 -7.78 18.36 -8.30
CA ARG A 375 -6.53 17.63 -8.49
C ARG A 375 -6.63 16.34 -7.67
N THR A 376 -6.86 15.24 -8.35
CA THR A 376 -6.80 13.89 -7.78
C THR A 376 -5.34 13.46 -7.76
N CYS A 377 -4.83 13.16 -6.59
CA CYS A 377 -3.53 12.55 -6.40
C CYS A 377 -3.53 11.16 -7.03
N TRP A 378 -2.63 10.93 -7.98
CA TRP A 378 -2.47 9.68 -8.70
C TRP A 378 -1.82 8.61 -7.81
N TRP A 379 -2.62 7.65 -7.36
CA TRP A 379 -2.16 6.28 -7.11
C TRP A 379 -2.71 5.41 -8.23
N THR A 380 -1.83 4.74 -8.90
CA THR A 380 -1.95 4.01 -10.15
C THR A 380 -3.19 3.11 -10.21
N ARG A 381 -4.14 3.40 -11.10
CA ARG A 381 -5.04 2.39 -11.63
C ARG A 381 -4.23 1.52 -12.59
N CYS A 382 -4.04 0.25 -12.26
CA CYS A 382 -3.80 -0.81 -13.23
C CYS A 382 -5.05 -1.69 -13.26
N ALA A 383 -5.98 -1.34 -14.12
CA ALA A 383 -6.97 -2.26 -14.64
C ALA A 383 -6.78 -2.25 -16.15
N ASP A 384 -5.91 -3.12 -16.65
CA ASP A 384 -5.86 -3.44 -18.07
C ASP A 384 -6.95 -4.47 -18.36
N ALA A 385 -7.95 -4.02 -19.12
CA ALA A 385 -8.96 -4.86 -19.71
C ALA A 385 -8.29 -5.77 -20.76
N LEU A 386 -8.44 -7.07 -20.60
CA LEU A 386 -8.16 -8.05 -21.66
C LEU A 386 -9.28 -7.97 -22.72
N PRO A 387 -8.95 -7.99 -24.02
CA PRO A 387 -9.95 -8.10 -25.07
C PRO A 387 -10.59 -9.49 -25.09
N PRO A 388 -11.84 -9.65 -25.54
CA PRO A 388 -12.50 -10.94 -25.59
C PRO A 388 -11.88 -11.83 -26.65
N GLY A 389 -11.37 -13.00 -26.21
CA GLY A 389 -10.91 -14.04 -27.09
C GLY A 389 -12.05 -14.62 -27.92
N ARG A 390 -11.86 -14.70 -29.22
CA ARG A 390 -12.74 -15.42 -30.16
C ARG A 390 -12.67 -16.90 -29.89
N ALA A 391 -13.83 -17.50 -29.75
CA ALA A 391 -14.01 -18.96 -29.94
C ALA A 391 -13.83 -19.30 -31.43
N SER A 392 -13.02 -20.31 -31.71
CA SER A 392 -13.14 -21.14 -32.92
C SER A 392 -12.40 -22.44 -32.73
N GLU A 393 -13.19 -23.50 -32.87
CA GLU A 393 -12.93 -24.91 -33.19
C GLU A 393 -12.04 -25.71 -32.22
#